data_9178c4145352b749425156dc8fe3ae1e
#
_entry.id   9178c4145352b749425156dc8fe3ae1e
#
_cell.length_a   1.000
_cell.length_b   1.000
_cell.length_c   1.000
_cell.angle_alpha   90.00
_cell.angle_beta   90.00
_cell.angle_gamma   90.00
#
_symmetry.space_group_name_H-M   'P 1'
#
loop_
_entity.id
_entity.type
_entity.pdbx_description
1 polymer ?
#
loop_
_entity_poly.entity_id
_entity_poly.type
_entity_poly.pdbx_seq_one_letter_code
_entity_poly.pdbx_strand_id
1 'polypeptide(L)'
;LLTLAGLGSLCLSTGAAAEQAKTLGQKTYEKTCIYCHEAGIGPELKGRQLPPEFFAIIVRSGLRAMPAFPQTHISDATLKELGQYLSTSPARVPASATIK
;
A
#
# COMPACT_ATOMS: atom_id res chain seq x y z
N LEU A 1 58.37 21.78 15.56
CA LEU A 1 57.45 20.81 16.17
C LEU A 1 56.00 21.18 15.79
N LEU A 2 55.56 20.67 14.65
CA LEU A 2 54.17 20.84 14.23
C LEU A 2 53.40 19.60 14.63
N THR A 3 52.48 19.76 15.55
CA THR A 3 51.43 18.78 15.81
C THR A 3 50.22 19.12 15.00
N LEU A 4 49.99 18.41 13.91
CA LEU A 4 48.75 18.46 13.20
C LEU A 4 47.72 17.61 13.96
N ALA A 5 46.81 18.28 14.66
CA ALA A 5 45.61 17.63 15.14
C ALA A 5 44.63 17.51 13.97
N GLY A 6 44.51 16.31 13.44
CA GLY A 6 43.50 16.01 12.43
C GLY A 6 42.13 16.00 13.08
N LEU A 7 41.36 17.03 12.83
CA LEU A 7 39.93 17.00 13.13
C LEU A 7 39.25 16.09 12.10
N GLY A 8 39.01 14.86 12.50
CA GLY A 8 38.14 13.99 11.76
C GLY A 8 36.71 14.52 11.86
N SER A 9 36.22 15.10 10.78
CA SER A 9 34.80 15.47 10.66
C SER A 9 33.97 14.20 10.59
N LEU A 10 33.36 13.83 11.70
CA LEU A 10 32.37 12.77 11.74
C LEU A 10 31.11 13.32 11.09
N CYS A 11 30.93 13.06 9.81
CA CYS A 11 29.64 13.27 9.19
C CYS A 11 28.68 12.18 9.70
N LEU A 12 27.97 12.49 10.74
CA LEU A 12 26.79 11.75 11.12
C LEU A 12 25.70 12.05 10.07
N SER A 13 25.69 11.27 9.02
CA SER A 13 24.53 11.21 8.16
C SER A 13 23.44 10.49 8.94
N THR A 14 22.64 11.26 9.64
CA THR A 14 21.37 10.77 10.13
C THR A 14 20.52 10.51 8.89
N GLY A 15 20.58 9.29 8.37
CA GLY A 15 19.61 8.82 7.41
C GLY A 15 18.27 8.78 8.11
N ALA A 16 17.56 9.91 8.12
CA ALA A 16 16.15 9.88 8.41
C ALA A 16 15.53 8.96 7.36
N ALA A 17 15.00 7.79 7.80
CA ALA A 17 14.19 6.97 6.92
C ALA A 17 13.09 7.88 6.39
N ALA A 18 13.26 8.32 5.14
CA ALA A 18 12.24 9.12 4.50
C ALA A 18 10.97 8.28 4.47
N GLU A 19 9.96 8.72 5.20
CA GLU A 19 8.64 8.15 5.15
C GLU A 19 8.19 8.20 3.70
N GLN A 20 8.09 7.04 3.06
CA GLN A 20 7.69 7.00 1.65
C GLN A 20 6.27 7.52 1.54
N ALA A 21 6.10 8.55 0.72
CA ALA A 21 4.78 9.08 0.41
C ALA A 21 3.91 7.96 -0.18
N LYS A 22 2.67 7.87 0.30
CA LYS A 22 1.70 6.90 -0.21
C LYS A 22 1.42 7.16 -1.69
N THR A 23 1.35 6.08 -2.47
CA THR A 23 0.94 6.15 -3.87
C THR A 23 -0.55 6.50 -3.97
N LEU A 24 -0.99 6.94 -5.14
CA LEU A 24 -2.41 7.15 -5.40
C LEU A 24 -3.19 5.84 -5.29
N GLY A 25 -2.58 4.72 -5.67
CA GLY A 25 -3.19 3.39 -5.51
C GLY A 25 -3.45 3.06 -4.05
N GLN A 26 -2.49 3.29 -3.18
CA GLN A 26 -2.66 3.08 -1.74
C GLN A 26 -3.74 4.02 -1.17
N LYS A 27 -3.71 5.29 -1.54
CA LYS A 27 -4.73 6.26 -1.09
C LYS A 27 -6.12 5.88 -1.55
N THR A 28 -6.25 5.37 -2.77
CA THR A 28 -7.53 4.88 -3.31
C THR A 28 -8.05 3.71 -2.48
N TYR A 29 -7.19 2.76 -2.15
CA TYR A 29 -7.55 1.65 -1.28
C TYR A 29 -8.09 2.15 0.07
N GLU A 30 -7.35 3.03 0.72
CA GLU A 30 -7.69 3.54 2.05
C GLU A 30 -8.95 4.41 2.07
N LYS A 31 -9.29 5.05 0.96
CA LYS A 31 -10.48 5.92 0.87
C LYS A 31 -11.74 5.22 0.37
N THR A 32 -11.58 4.13 -0.34
CA THR A 32 -12.70 3.51 -1.06
C THR A 32 -12.87 2.03 -0.71
N CYS A 33 -11.81 1.25 -0.78
CA CYS A 33 -11.90 -0.21 -0.71
C CYS A 33 -12.12 -0.74 0.70
N ILE A 34 -11.58 -0.07 1.69
CA ILE A 34 -11.62 -0.54 3.08
C ILE A 34 -13.03 -0.66 3.64
N TYR A 35 -13.98 0.12 3.13
CA TYR A 35 -15.34 0.13 3.64
C TYR A 35 -16.07 -1.19 3.43
N CYS A 36 -15.62 -1.99 2.49
CA CYS A 36 -16.13 -3.35 2.29
C CYS A 36 -15.09 -4.40 2.62
N HIS A 37 -13.83 -4.16 2.23
CA HIS A 37 -12.77 -5.17 2.33
C HIS A 37 -12.06 -5.22 3.68
N GLU A 38 -12.27 -4.26 4.54
CA GLU A 38 -11.78 -4.30 5.92
C GLU A 38 -12.93 -4.26 6.95
N ALA A 39 -14.16 -4.26 6.48
CA ALA A 39 -15.35 -4.22 7.33
C ALA A 39 -16.12 -5.56 7.39
N GLY A 40 -15.56 -6.62 6.80
CA GLY A 40 -16.20 -7.94 6.80
C GLY A 40 -17.28 -8.13 5.73
N ILE A 41 -17.50 -7.14 4.86
CA ILE A 41 -18.47 -7.24 3.76
C ILE A 41 -17.85 -7.97 2.57
N GLY A 42 -16.64 -7.59 2.18
CA GLY A 42 -15.86 -8.25 1.16
C GLY A 42 -14.69 -9.06 1.75
N PRO A 43 -14.01 -9.87 0.93
CA PRO A 43 -12.87 -10.64 1.40
C PRO A 43 -11.67 -9.75 1.74
N GLU A 44 -10.80 -10.20 2.62
CA GLU A 44 -9.51 -9.57 2.84
C GLU A 44 -8.68 -9.64 1.56
N LEU A 45 -8.07 -8.52 1.18
CA LEU A 45 -7.27 -8.42 -0.03
C LEU A 45 -5.77 -8.48 0.22
N LYS A 46 -5.34 -8.02 1.40
CA LYS A 46 -3.93 -7.99 1.76
C LYS A 46 -3.44 -9.35 2.21
N GLY A 47 -2.16 -9.64 1.98
CA GLY A 47 -1.52 -10.86 2.44
C GLY A 47 -1.77 -12.09 1.59
N ARG A 48 -2.51 -11.96 0.49
CA ARG A 48 -2.84 -13.09 -0.40
C ARG A 48 -1.86 -13.25 -1.55
N GLN A 49 -1.00 -12.27 -1.77
CA GLN A 49 0.01 -12.28 -2.83
C GLN A 49 -0.56 -12.56 -4.23
N LEU A 50 -1.78 -12.10 -4.48
CA LEU A 50 -2.39 -12.22 -5.78
C LEU A 50 -1.68 -11.32 -6.81
N PRO A 51 -1.60 -11.73 -8.07
CA PRO A 51 -0.96 -10.89 -9.08
C PRO A 51 -1.66 -9.55 -9.22
N PRO A 52 -0.93 -8.45 -9.46
CA PRO A 52 -1.53 -7.12 -9.63
C PRO A 52 -2.64 -7.09 -10.69
N GLU A 53 -2.49 -7.83 -11.76
CA GLU A 53 -3.44 -7.91 -12.87
C GLU A 53 -4.78 -8.50 -12.44
N PHE A 54 -4.77 -9.40 -11.47
CA PHE A 54 -5.99 -9.98 -10.93
C PHE A 54 -6.87 -8.90 -10.29
N PHE A 55 -6.27 -8.02 -9.50
CA PHE A 55 -7.00 -6.89 -8.91
C PHE A 55 -7.55 -5.95 -9.99
N ALA A 56 -6.76 -5.67 -11.01
CA ALA A 56 -7.18 -4.80 -12.10
C ALA A 56 -8.42 -5.34 -12.82
N ILE A 57 -8.45 -6.62 -13.12
CA ILE A 57 -9.58 -7.27 -13.79
C ILE A 57 -10.86 -7.13 -12.95
N ILE A 58 -10.78 -7.47 -11.66
CA ILE A 58 -11.95 -7.43 -10.78
C ILE A 58 -12.44 -6.00 -10.56
N VAL A 59 -11.54 -5.05 -10.37
CA VAL A 59 -11.91 -3.65 -10.18
C VAL A 59 -12.61 -3.09 -11.42
N ARG A 60 -12.16 -3.44 -12.62
CA ARG A 60 -12.77 -2.97 -13.87
C ARG A 60 -14.09 -3.63 -14.18
N SER A 61 -14.21 -4.92 -13.93
CA SER A 61 -15.44 -5.68 -14.26
C SER A 61 -16.48 -5.64 -13.17
N GLY A 62 -16.06 -5.46 -11.92
CA GLY A 62 -16.92 -5.72 -10.77
C GLY A 62 -17.16 -7.21 -10.57
N LEU A 63 -17.66 -7.57 -9.42
CA LEU A 63 -18.00 -8.96 -9.10
C LEU A 63 -19.07 -8.98 -8.01
N ARG A 64 -20.23 -9.57 -8.30
CA ARG A 64 -21.37 -9.65 -7.36
C ARG A 64 -21.73 -8.26 -6.83
N ALA A 65 -21.70 -8.06 -5.50
CA ALA A 65 -22.02 -6.78 -4.89
C ALA A 65 -20.91 -5.71 -5.07
N MET A 66 -19.72 -6.11 -5.47
CA MET A 66 -18.64 -5.17 -5.76
C MET A 66 -18.91 -4.47 -7.10
N PRO A 67 -19.05 -3.13 -7.11
CA PRO A 67 -19.28 -2.41 -8.36
C PRO A 67 -18.05 -2.40 -9.25
N ALA A 68 -18.26 -2.19 -10.55
CA ALA A 68 -17.20 -1.93 -11.50
C ALA A 68 -16.74 -0.47 -11.36
N PHE A 69 -15.45 -0.25 -11.38
CA PHE A 69 -14.85 1.08 -11.30
C PHE A 69 -14.28 1.45 -12.69
N PRO A 70 -14.87 2.42 -13.38
CA PRO A 70 -14.37 2.85 -14.67
C PRO A 70 -13.12 3.72 -14.54
N GLN A 71 -12.45 3.95 -15.66
CA GLN A 71 -11.24 4.76 -15.70
C GLN A 71 -11.46 6.19 -15.20
N THR A 72 -12.66 6.71 -15.32
CA THR A 72 -13.03 8.03 -14.79
C THR A 72 -12.99 8.10 -13.27
N HIS A 73 -13.11 6.96 -12.59
CA HIS A 73 -12.98 6.87 -11.14
C HIS A 73 -11.57 6.49 -10.70
N ILE A 74 -10.98 5.52 -11.37
CA ILE A 74 -9.64 5.01 -11.07
C ILE A 74 -8.90 4.88 -12.40
N SER A 75 -7.90 5.75 -12.62
CA SER A 75 -7.09 5.69 -13.85
C SER A 75 -6.32 4.37 -13.93
N ASP A 76 -5.90 4.00 -15.13
CA ASP A 76 -5.09 2.79 -15.33
C ASP A 76 -3.78 2.84 -14.53
N ALA A 77 -3.15 4.01 -14.45
CA ALA A 77 -1.92 4.19 -13.66
C ALA A 77 -2.19 3.96 -12.17
N THR A 78 -3.25 4.55 -11.63
CA THR A 78 -3.63 4.38 -10.22
C THR A 78 -4.04 2.94 -9.94
N LEU A 79 -4.74 2.30 -10.86
CA LEU A 79 -5.14 0.90 -10.71
C LEU A 79 -3.93 -0.05 -10.70
N LYS A 80 -2.92 0.23 -11.51
CA LYS A 80 -1.66 -0.51 -11.48
C LYS A 80 -0.97 -0.38 -10.12
N GLU A 81 -0.89 0.83 -9.58
CA GLU A 81 -0.34 1.07 -8.24
C GLU A 81 -1.14 0.35 -7.16
N LEU A 82 -2.46 0.37 -7.27
CA LEU A 82 -3.36 -0.33 -6.33
C LEU A 82 -3.10 -1.83 -6.35
N GLY A 83 -2.99 -2.43 -7.52
CA GLY A 83 -2.67 -3.85 -7.67
C GLY A 83 -1.32 -4.20 -7.07
N GLN A 84 -0.31 -3.40 -7.32
CA GLN A 84 1.03 -3.58 -6.75
C GLN A 84 1.02 -3.44 -5.23
N TYR A 85 0.30 -2.47 -4.71
CA TYR A 85 0.15 -2.25 -3.28
C TYR A 85 -0.48 -3.46 -2.59
N LEU A 86 -1.58 -3.96 -3.12
CA LEU A 86 -2.29 -5.11 -2.54
C LEU A 86 -1.49 -6.41 -2.69
N SER A 87 -0.84 -6.60 -3.82
CA SER A 87 -0.02 -7.79 -4.10
C SER A 87 1.15 -7.94 -3.12
N THR A 88 1.71 -6.83 -2.67
CA THR A 88 2.89 -6.80 -1.79
C THR A 88 2.57 -6.49 -0.34
N SER A 89 1.33 -6.14 -0.02
CA SER A 89 0.95 -5.83 1.36
C SER A 89 0.90 -7.08 2.22
N PRO A 90 1.43 -7.02 3.45
CA PRO A 90 1.30 -8.13 4.39
C PRO A 90 -0.16 -8.30 4.83
N ALA A 91 -0.48 -9.48 5.33
CA ALA A 91 -1.81 -9.76 5.87
C ALA A 91 -2.14 -8.76 6.98
N ARG A 92 -3.35 -8.22 6.92
CA ARG A 92 -3.87 -7.36 7.97
C ARG A 92 -4.30 -8.23 9.16
N VAL A 93 -3.96 -7.78 10.37
CA VAL A 93 -4.46 -8.42 11.58
C VAL A 93 -5.85 -7.85 11.88
N PRO A 94 -6.93 -8.65 11.77
CA PRO A 94 -8.26 -8.17 12.11
C PRO A 94 -8.34 -7.77 13.57
N ALA A 95 -9.11 -6.73 13.89
CA ALA A 95 -9.31 -6.30 15.27
C ALA A 95 -9.88 -7.44 16.16
N SER A 96 -10.68 -8.33 15.55
CA SER A 96 -11.22 -9.51 16.23
C SER A 96 -10.17 -10.58 16.58
N ALA A 97 -8.99 -10.56 15.96
CA ALA A 97 -7.89 -11.48 16.24
C ALA A 97 -6.95 -10.96 17.32
N THR A 98 -7.17 -9.77 17.86
CA THR A 98 -6.40 -9.23 18.98
C THR A 98 -6.87 -9.93 20.25
N ILE A 99 -6.27 -11.05 20.56
CA ILE A 99 -6.52 -11.75 21.80
C ILE A 99 -5.75 -11.06 22.91
N LYS A 100 -6.42 -10.81 23.99
CA LYS A 100 -5.79 -10.29 25.20
C LYS A 100 -4.86 -11.32 25.84
#